data_84ee4e81a0ec03d6cab99111a2a9e806
#
_entry.id   84ee4e81a0ec03d6cab99111a2a9e806
#
_cell.length_a   1.000
_cell.length_b   1.000
_cell.length_c   1.000
_cell.angle_alpha   90.00
_cell.angle_beta   90.00
_cell.angle_gamma   90.00
#
_symmetry.space_group_name_H-M   'P 1'
#
loop_
_entity.id
_entity.type
_entity.pdbx_description
1 polymer ?
#
loop_
_entity_poly.entity_id
_entity_poly.type
_entity_poly.pdbx_seq_one_letter_code
_entity_poly.pdbx_strand_id
1 'polypeptide(L)'
;MKTLLAFTLLATTAFAADYPRVIFADDFSAEGFGKAWGHYKSSSVVKGGVLVGITAPTSDHSAVDHIRFEGEKDLQVKVKFRFVSDKAKSFNVWFDDKGYKGSHAGHICQASISPTGVNMADAKTGGFNLEGGLYDRKKANQLTDDEKKMLASKQKRIPAKLALSEWHTLVVTTSGDTISVSIDGKEVGSFTSPGIAHDTKSLVSLTTNAVDVEYDDFSISGVAK
;
A
#
# COMPACT_ATOMS: atom_id res chain seq x y z
N MET A 1 24.28 -16.20 51.42
CA MET A 1 24.27 -16.70 50.04
C MET A 1 23.13 -16.01 49.28
N LYS A 2 23.46 -15.11 48.34
CA LYS A 2 22.47 -14.46 47.44
C LYS A 2 22.53 -15.16 46.11
N THR A 3 21.47 -15.89 45.77
CA THR A 3 21.34 -16.57 44.48
C THR A 3 20.91 -15.58 43.42
N LEU A 4 21.79 -15.33 42.45
CA LEU A 4 21.53 -14.49 41.29
C LEU A 4 20.76 -15.35 40.27
N LEU A 5 19.49 -15.05 40.00
CA LEU A 5 18.76 -15.65 38.90
C LEU A 5 19.10 -14.88 37.61
N ALA A 6 19.82 -15.55 36.70
CA ALA A 6 20.08 -15.00 35.37
C ALA A 6 18.85 -15.28 34.48
N PHE A 7 18.16 -14.21 34.06
CA PHE A 7 17.12 -14.29 33.03
C PHE A 7 17.80 -14.25 31.66
N THR A 8 17.79 -15.39 30.97
CA THR A 8 18.22 -15.46 29.56
C THR A 8 17.08 -14.97 28.68
N LEU A 9 17.23 -13.77 28.12
CA LEU A 9 16.31 -13.24 27.11
C LEU A 9 16.57 -13.99 25.80
N LEU A 10 15.68 -14.93 25.42
CA LEU A 10 15.68 -15.50 24.08
C LEU A 10 15.17 -14.43 23.11
N ALA A 11 16.09 -13.83 22.35
CA ALA A 11 15.72 -13.02 21.19
C ALA A 11 15.23 -13.97 20.08
N THR A 12 13.92 -14.01 19.87
CA THR A 12 13.34 -14.65 18.67
C THR A 12 13.66 -13.76 17.47
N THR A 13 14.63 -14.16 16.67
CA THR A 13 14.82 -13.58 15.34
C THR A 13 13.61 -13.98 14.48
N ALA A 14 12.65 -13.08 14.31
CA ALA A 14 11.65 -13.23 13.28
C ALA A 14 12.39 -13.19 11.93
N PHE A 15 12.44 -14.31 11.22
CA PHE A 15 12.90 -14.31 9.83
C PHE A 15 11.91 -13.47 9.04
N ALA A 16 12.40 -12.36 8.50
CA ALA A 16 11.64 -11.58 7.51
C ALA A 16 11.32 -12.53 6.33
N ALA A 17 10.07 -12.57 5.90
CA ALA A 17 9.71 -13.35 4.72
C ALA A 17 10.55 -12.88 3.53
N ASP A 18 11.11 -13.84 2.78
CA ASP A 18 11.87 -13.54 1.57
C ASP A 18 10.90 -13.57 0.36
N TYR A 19 11.04 -12.59 -0.53
CA TYR A 19 10.20 -12.40 -1.73
C TYR A 19 11.03 -12.54 -3.01
N PRO A 20 11.64 -13.71 -3.26
CA PRO A 20 12.58 -13.89 -4.37
C PRO A 20 11.91 -13.97 -5.75
N ARG A 21 10.60 -14.22 -5.80
CA ARG A 21 9.90 -14.47 -7.05
C ARG A 21 9.30 -13.18 -7.60
N VAL A 22 9.97 -12.58 -8.59
CA VAL A 22 9.44 -11.41 -9.30
C VAL A 22 8.20 -11.82 -10.10
N ILE A 23 7.07 -11.16 -9.84
CA ILE A 23 5.78 -11.31 -10.54
C ILE A 23 5.70 -10.31 -11.67
N PHE A 24 6.11 -9.08 -11.41
CA PHE A 24 6.11 -7.98 -12.36
C PHE A 24 7.22 -6.98 -12.01
N ALA A 25 7.82 -6.39 -13.03
CA ALA A 25 8.75 -5.26 -12.87
C ALA A 25 8.66 -4.33 -14.07
N ASP A 26 8.82 -3.02 -13.84
CA ASP A 26 8.88 -1.98 -14.87
C ASP A 26 9.79 -0.85 -14.36
N ASP A 27 10.81 -0.53 -15.15
CA ASP A 27 11.75 0.57 -14.92
C ASP A 27 11.35 1.84 -15.70
N PHE A 28 10.21 1.80 -16.35
CA PHE A 28 9.66 2.88 -17.19
C PHE A 28 10.60 3.43 -18.26
N SER A 29 11.64 2.67 -18.62
CA SER A 29 12.61 3.06 -19.68
C SER A 29 12.00 3.09 -21.07
N ALA A 30 10.92 2.34 -21.31
CA ALA A 30 10.15 2.38 -22.54
C ALA A 30 9.23 3.60 -22.60
N GLU A 31 9.01 4.16 -23.79
CA GLU A 31 8.00 5.20 -23.98
C GLU A 31 6.58 4.64 -23.82
N GLY A 32 5.78 5.28 -22.98
CA GLY A 32 4.40 4.90 -22.70
C GLY A 32 4.26 3.69 -21.77
N PHE A 33 3.04 3.37 -21.44
CA PHE A 33 2.74 2.22 -20.59
C PHE A 33 2.89 0.90 -21.35
N GLY A 34 3.52 -0.08 -20.72
CA GLY A 34 3.50 -1.45 -21.16
C GLY A 34 2.07 -2.04 -21.11
N LYS A 35 1.80 -3.05 -21.96
CA LYS A 35 0.46 -3.69 -22.11
C LYS A 35 -0.09 -4.32 -20.81
N ALA A 36 0.77 -4.58 -19.82
CA ALA A 36 0.36 -5.17 -18.54
C ALA A 36 -0.32 -4.15 -17.62
N TRP A 37 -0.08 -2.85 -17.83
CA TRP A 37 -0.69 -1.80 -17.04
C TRP A 37 -2.17 -1.61 -17.36
N GLY A 38 -2.99 -1.57 -16.33
CA GLY A 38 -4.38 -1.15 -16.42
C GLY A 38 -4.56 0.22 -15.74
N HIS A 39 -5.55 0.98 -16.20
CA HIS A 39 -5.81 2.34 -15.76
C HIS A 39 -7.27 2.52 -15.38
N TYR A 40 -7.53 3.28 -14.32
CA TYR A 40 -8.87 3.72 -13.97
C TYR A 40 -8.83 5.18 -13.49
N LYS A 41 -9.60 6.05 -14.17
CA LYS A 41 -9.65 7.50 -13.89
C LYS A 41 -8.25 8.16 -13.86
N SER A 42 -7.29 7.56 -14.57
CA SER A 42 -5.90 8.00 -14.60
C SER A 42 -5.62 8.84 -15.84
N SER A 43 -4.89 9.93 -15.63
CA SER A 43 -4.24 10.74 -16.66
C SER A 43 -2.72 10.63 -16.57
N SER A 44 -2.21 9.61 -15.85
CA SER A 44 -0.79 9.34 -15.70
C SER A 44 -0.13 9.05 -17.04
N VAL A 45 1.15 9.39 -17.15
CA VAL A 45 1.96 9.19 -18.34
C VAL A 45 3.32 8.63 -17.98
N VAL A 46 3.89 7.80 -18.86
CA VAL A 46 5.30 7.42 -18.79
C VAL A 46 6.08 8.36 -19.69
N LYS A 47 7.01 9.13 -19.12
CA LYS A 47 7.79 10.13 -19.84
C LYS A 47 9.15 10.34 -19.21
N GLY A 48 10.18 10.36 -20.03
CA GLY A 48 11.56 10.61 -19.57
C GLY A 48 12.09 9.55 -18.61
N GLY A 49 11.66 8.30 -18.76
CA GLY A 49 12.09 7.18 -17.92
C GLY A 49 11.40 7.09 -16.57
N VAL A 50 10.27 7.78 -16.38
CA VAL A 50 9.50 7.74 -15.13
C VAL A 50 8.01 7.67 -15.39
N LEU A 51 7.25 7.05 -14.50
CA LEU A 51 5.81 7.17 -14.44
C LEU A 51 5.43 8.43 -13.67
N VAL A 52 4.77 9.37 -14.33
CA VAL A 52 4.18 10.56 -13.69
C VAL A 52 2.74 10.26 -13.34
N GLY A 53 2.44 10.14 -12.04
CA GLY A 53 1.10 9.89 -11.54
C GLY A 53 0.24 11.16 -11.58
N ILE A 54 -0.86 11.14 -12.33
CA ILE A 54 -1.71 12.32 -12.53
C ILE A 54 -3.18 11.97 -12.33
N THR A 55 -3.78 12.60 -11.33
CA THR A 55 -5.24 12.69 -11.21
C THR A 55 -5.71 13.94 -11.97
N ALA A 56 -6.56 13.75 -12.99
CA ALA A 56 -7.09 14.88 -13.73
C ALA A 56 -7.88 15.83 -12.80
N PRO A 57 -7.79 17.16 -12.97
CA PRO A 57 -8.46 18.11 -12.08
C PRO A 57 -9.99 17.94 -12.02
N THR A 58 -10.60 17.41 -13.09
CA THR A 58 -12.05 17.17 -13.18
C THR A 58 -12.44 15.76 -12.76
N SER A 59 -11.47 14.92 -12.34
CA SER A 59 -11.76 13.56 -11.93
C SER A 59 -12.44 13.52 -10.56
N ASP A 60 -13.48 12.70 -10.45
CA ASP A 60 -14.17 12.38 -9.21
C ASP A 60 -13.45 11.28 -8.40
N HIS A 61 -12.31 10.80 -8.89
CA HIS A 61 -11.52 9.73 -8.30
C HIS A 61 -10.02 9.98 -8.51
N SER A 62 -9.20 9.52 -7.58
CA SER A 62 -7.74 9.50 -7.75
C SER A 62 -7.33 8.61 -8.92
N ALA A 63 -6.26 8.97 -9.61
CA ALA A 63 -5.68 8.15 -10.66
C ALA A 63 -5.26 6.78 -10.11
N VAL A 64 -5.67 5.71 -10.77
CA VAL A 64 -5.30 4.33 -10.42
C VAL A 64 -4.57 3.70 -11.58
N ASP A 65 -3.30 3.40 -11.39
CA ASP A 65 -2.45 2.67 -12.32
C ASP A 65 -2.13 1.32 -11.68
N HIS A 66 -2.49 0.20 -12.34
CA HIS A 66 -2.47 -1.10 -11.67
C HIS A 66 -1.95 -2.24 -12.52
N ILE A 67 -1.42 -3.24 -11.85
CA ILE A 67 -1.04 -4.54 -12.42
C ILE A 67 -1.97 -5.61 -11.86
N ARG A 68 -2.48 -6.48 -12.74
CA ARG A 68 -3.21 -7.70 -12.38
C ARG A 68 -2.32 -8.91 -12.60
N PHE A 69 -2.43 -9.87 -11.70
CA PHE A 69 -1.65 -11.11 -11.75
C PHE A 69 -2.44 -12.27 -11.13
N GLU A 70 -1.90 -13.46 -11.23
CA GLU A 70 -2.40 -14.62 -10.50
C GLU A 70 -2.31 -14.37 -8.98
N GLY A 71 -3.33 -14.79 -8.24
CA GLY A 71 -3.45 -14.42 -6.83
C GLY A 71 -2.32 -14.96 -5.95
N GLU A 72 -1.87 -14.13 -5.04
CA GLU A 72 -0.83 -14.41 -4.05
C GLU A 72 -1.28 -13.98 -2.66
N LYS A 73 -0.86 -14.71 -1.63
CA LYS A 73 -1.17 -14.37 -0.25
C LYS A 73 -0.28 -13.25 0.27
N ASP A 74 1.01 -13.44 0.16
CA ASP A 74 2.02 -12.55 0.70
C ASP A 74 2.84 -11.93 -0.43
N LEU A 75 2.96 -10.61 -0.40
CA LEU A 75 3.52 -9.80 -1.48
C LEU A 75 4.50 -8.76 -0.93
N GLN A 76 5.48 -8.44 -1.76
CA GLN A 76 6.30 -7.25 -1.62
C GLN A 76 6.11 -6.37 -2.85
N VAL A 77 5.87 -5.08 -2.62
CA VAL A 77 5.92 -4.02 -3.63
C VAL A 77 7.11 -3.15 -3.32
N LYS A 78 7.96 -2.94 -4.33
CA LYS A 78 9.07 -1.98 -4.28
C LYS A 78 8.88 -0.96 -5.38
N VAL A 79 9.08 0.30 -5.06
CA VAL A 79 9.01 1.41 -6.01
C VAL A 79 9.88 2.57 -5.55
N LYS A 80 10.62 3.18 -6.46
CA LYS A 80 11.16 4.52 -6.23
C LYS A 80 10.07 5.55 -6.46
N PHE A 81 10.02 6.58 -5.64
CA PHE A 81 9.06 7.66 -5.79
C PHE A 81 9.68 9.00 -5.42
N ARG A 82 9.10 10.07 -5.97
CA ARG A 82 9.47 11.44 -5.66
C ARG A 82 8.23 12.32 -5.60
N PHE A 83 8.06 13.08 -4.52
CA PHE A 83 7.11 14.18 -4.48
C PHE A 83 7.76 15.40 -5.16
N VAL A 84 7.28 15.78 -6.33
CA VAL A 84 7.94 16.82 -7.14
C VAL A 84 7.69 18.22 -6.57
N SER A 85 6.57 18.42 -5.87
CA SER A 85 6.24 19.70 -5.23
C SER A 85 5.48 19.53 -3.92
N ASP A 86 5.26 20.63 -3.20
CA ASP A 86 4.45 20.72 -1.99
C ASP A 86 2.94 20.55 -2.24
N LYS A 87 2.51 20.51 -3.50
CA LYS A 87 1.12 20.24 -3.88
C LYS A 87 0.78 18.77 -3.82
N ALA A 88 1.78 17.89 -3.88
CA ALA A 88 1.59 16.46 -3.72
C ALA A 88 1.04 16.16 -2.32
N LYS A 89 -0.12 15.49 -2.25
CA LYS A 89 -0.77 15.15 -0.98
C LYS A 89 -0.36 13.78 -0.48
N SER A 90 -0.59 12.76 -1.30
CA SER A 90 -0.27 11.38 -1.00
C SER A 90 -0.43 10.51 -2.24
N PHE A 91 0.19 9.36 -2.18
CA PHE A 91 -0.18 8.23 -3.05
C PHE A 91 -0.38 6.98 -2.19
N ASN A 92 -1.06 5.98 -2.77
CA ASN A 92 -1.33 4.74 -2.07
C ASN A 92 -0.78 3.56 -2.88
N VAL A 93 -0.25 2.58 -2.17
CA VAL A 93 -0.06 1.22 -2.67
C VAL A 93 -1.21 0.39 -2.15
N TRP A 94 -2.07 -0.07 -3.06
CA TRP A 94 -3.21 -0.93 -2.74
C TRP A 94 -2.91 -2.39 -3.06
N PHE A 95 -3.44 -3.25 -2.23
CA PHE A 95 -3.49 -4.69 -2.43
C PHE A 95 -4.96 -5.09 -2.48
N ASP A 96 -5.40 -5.59 -3.63
CA ASP A 96 -6.78 -5.92 -3.90
C ASP A 96 -6.93 -7.38 -4.33
N ASP A 97 -8.09 -7.96 -4.05
CA ASP A 97 -8.55 -9.20 -4.68
C ASP A 97 -9.80 -8.94 -5.52
N LYS A 98 -9.67 -9.07 -6.83
CA LYS A 98 -10.80 -8.85 -7.75
C LYS A 98 -11.87 -9.91 -7.68
N GLY A 99 -11.57 -11.07 -7.11
CA GLY A 99 -12.54 -12.13 -6.79
C GLY A 99 -13.36 -11.83 -5.54
N TYR A 100 -12.83 -11.07 -4.60
CA TYR A 100 -13.47 -10.82 -3.32
C TYR A 100 -14.61 -9.79 -3.42
N LYS A 101 -15.79 -10.14 -2.91
CA LYS A 101 -17.01 -9.31 -2.96
C LYS A 101 -17.41 -8.73 -1.60
N GLY A 102 -16.72 -9.05 -0.53
CA GLY A 102 -17.02 -8.57 0.83
C GLY A 102 -16.46 -7.17 1.13
N SER A 103 -15.66 -6.58 0.22
CA SER A 103 -15.23 -5.19 0.33
C SER A 103 -15.48 -4.43 -0.98
N HIS A 104 -15.63 -3.11 -0.88
CA HIS A 104 -15.78 -2.25 -2.06
C HIS A 104 -14.55 -2.39 -2.97
N ALA A 105 -14.79 -2.63 -4.25
CA ALA A 105 -13.78 -2.84 -5.30
C ALA A 105 -12.78 -4.00 -5.03
N GLY A 106 -13.02 -4.85 -4.03
CA GLY A 106 -12.12 -5.94 -3.64
C GLY A 106 -10.91 -5.47 -2.83
N HIS A 107 -10.97 -4.29 -2.21
CA HIS A 107 -9.87 -3.75 -1.40
C HIS A 107 -9.57 -4.61 -0.17
N ILE A 108 -8.31 -5.02 -0.01
CA ILE A 108 -7.84 -5.83 1.12
C ILE A 108 -7.08 -4.97 2.11
N CYS A 109 -5.99 -4.33 1.69
CA CYS A 109 -5.19 -3.43 2.54
C CYS A 109 -4.43 -2.41 1.70
N GLN A 110 -3.90 -1.38 2.37
CA GLN A 110 -3.12 -0.34 1.72
C GLN A 110 -2.04 0.25 2.62
N ALA A 111 -1.02 0.81 1.98
CA ALA A 111 -0.13 1.81 2.55
C ALA A 111 -0.32 3.14 1.81
N SER A 112 -0.63 4.20 2.54
CA SER A 112 -0.72 5.57 2.03
C SER A 112 0.51 6.36 2.46
N ILE A 113 1.22 6.92 1.50
CA ILE A 113 2.47 7.63 1.68
C ILE A 113 2.24 9.11 1.42
N SER A 114 2.62 9.95 2.37
CA SER A 114 2.54 11.41 2.26
C SER A 114 3.88 12.04 2.67
N PRO A 115 4.15 13.31 2.36
CA PRO A 115 5.36 14.00 2.82
C PRO A 115 5.54 14.02 4.34
N THR A 116 4.46 13.78 5.11
CA THR A 116 4.44 13.89 6.57
C THR A 116 4.20 12.57 7.28
N GLY A 117 4.11 11.45 6.57
CA GLY A 117 3.90 10.16 7.22
C GLY A 117 3.33 9.07 6.34
N VAL A 118 3.26 7.90 6.94
CA VAL A 118 2.72 6.69 6.36
C VAL A 118 1.47 6.29 7.13
N ASN A 119 0.41 5.91 6.41
CA ASN A 119 -0.79 5.32 7.01
C ASN A 119 -1.00 3.92 6.41
N MET A 120 -1.04 2.91 7.25
CA MET A 120 -1.36 1.52 6.87
C MET A 120 -2.77 1.20 7.31
N ALA A 121 -3.55 0.51 6.47
CA ALA A 121 -4.94 0.22 6.78
C ALA A 121 -5.38 -1.17 6.29
N ASP A 122 -6.19 -1.82 7.12
CA ASP A 122 -7.02 -2.96 6.77
C ASP A 122 -8.31 -2.41 6.11
N ALA A 123 -8.40 -2.53 4.81
CA ALA A 123 -9.56 -2.09 4.06
C ALA A 123 -10.70 -3.12 4.11
N LYS A 124 -10.34 -4.42 4.11
CA LYS A 124 -11.27 -5.55 4.05
C LYS A 124 -12.25 -5.57 5.21
N THR A 125 -11.75 -5.43 6.45
CA THR A 125 -12.59 -5.39 7.66
C THR A 125 -12.76 -3.98 8.23
N GLY A 126 -12.19 -2.99 7.54
CA GLY A 126 -12.24 -1.58 7.88
C GLY A 126 -13.15 -0.77 6.98
N GLY A 127 -12.67 0.38 6.53
CA GLY A 127 -13.48 1.40 5.86
C GLY A 127 -14.03 1.06 4.48
N PHE A 128 -13.74 -0.12 3.94
CA PHE A 128 -14.27 -0.62 2.67
C PHE A 128 -15.10 -1.89 2.83
N ASN A 129 -15.33 -2.35 4.07
CA ASN A 129 -16.17 -3.50 4.37
C ASN A 129 -17.63 -3.22 3.96
N LEU A 130 -18.21 -4.12 3.18
CA LEU A 130 -19.62 -4.04 2.74
C LEU A 130 -20.59 -4.69 3.71
N GLU A 131 -20.09 -5.50 4.65
CA GLU A 131 -20.91 -6.18 5.63
C GLU A 131 -21.72 -5.19 6.47
N GLY A 132 -23.00 -5.48 6.63
CA GLY A 132 -23.91 -4.63 7.39
C GLY A 132 -24.07 -3.21 6.85
N GLY A 133 -23.62 -2.91 5.61
CA GLY A 133 -23.71 -1.57 5.01
C GLY A 133 -22.71 -0.55 5.58
N LEU A 134 -21.62 -1.00 6.23
CA LEU A 134 -20.63 -0.12 6.88
C LEU A 134 -20.00 0.88 5.91
N TYR A 135 -19.62 0.42 4.71
CA TYR A 135 -19.06 1.27 3.67
C TYR A 135 -20.02 2.39 3.24
N ASP A 136 -21.30 2.06 3.07
CA ASP A 136 -22.32 3.04 2.63
C ASP A 136 -22.58 4.07 3.72
N ARG A 137 -22.71 3.66 5.00
CA ARG A 137 -22.82 4.60 6.11
C ARG A 137 -21.60 5.49 6.26
N LYS A 138 -20.40 4.95 6.07
CA LYS A 138 -19.17 5.75 6.05
C LYS A 138 -19.22 6.80 4.94
N LYS A 139 -19.62 6.40 3.74
CA LYS A 139 -19.72 7.28 2.57
C LYS A 139 -20.77 8.38 2.76
N ALA A 140 -21.88 8.04 3.41
CA ALA A 140 -22.94 8.97 3.76
C ALA A 140 -22.66 9.83 5.02
N ASN A 141 -21.50 9.65 5.67
CA ASN A 141 -21.13 10.28 6.95
C ASN A 141 -22.12 9.99 8.08
N GLN A 142 -22.65 8.75 8.13
CA GLN A 142 -23.68 8.26 9.04
C GLN A 142 -23.16 7.18 10.01
N LEU A 143 -21.85 7.13 10.24
CA LEU A 143 -21.25 6.18 11.17
C LEU A 143 -21.65 6.50 12.62
N THR A 144 -21.96 5.46 13.38
CA THR A 144 -22.08 5.54 14.85
C THR A 144 -20.69 5.78 15.46
N ASP A 145 -20.67 6.19 16.74
CA ASP A 145 -19.38 6.42 17.43
C ASP A 145 -18.61 5.12 17.66
N ASP A 146 -19.28 4.00 17.86
CA ASP A 146 -18.64 2.69 17.96
C ASP A 146 -18.03 2.27 16.61
N GLU A 147 -18.73 2.51 15.50
CA GLU A 147 -18.18 2.27 14.16
C GLU A 147 -16.97 3.16 13.86
N LYS A 148 -17.01 4.44 14.22
CA LYS A 148 -15.85 5.34 14.09
C LYS A 148 -14.66 4.83 14.89
N LYS A 149 -14.89 4.40 16.15
CA LYS A 149 -13.87 3.84 17.02
C LYS A 149 -13.30 2.53 16.44
N MET A 150 -14.17 1.65 15.96
CA MET A 150 -13.75 0.42 15.29
C MET A 150 -12.90 0.73 14.05
N LEU A 151 -13.35 1.63 13.16
CA LEU A 151 -12.60 2.02 11.97
C LEU A 151 -11.25 2.67 12.30
N ALA A 152 -11.16 3.44 13.38
CA ALA A 152 -9.89 4.00 13.85
C ALA A 152 -8.89 2.90 14.23
N SER A 153 -9.35 1.77 14.78
CA SER A 153 -8.50 0.61 15.10
C SER A 153 -8.03 -0.20 13.87
N LYS A 154 -8.66 0.03 12.69
CA LYS A 154 -8.32 -0.64 11.43
C LYS A 154 -7.25 0.07 10.62
N GLN A 155 -6.56 1.01 11.21
CA GLN A 155 -5.47 1.73 10.57
C GLN A 155 -4.43 2.18 11.59
N LYS A 156 -3.22 2.42 11.11
CA LYS A 156 -2.11 2.95 11.91
C LYS A 156 -1.36 4.01 11.11
N ARG A 157 -1.33 5.23 11.64
CA ARG A 157 -0.52 6.32 11.10
C ARG A 157 0.80 6.41 11.85
N ILE A 158 1.90 6.52 11.10
CA ILE A 158 3.25 6.73 11.62
C ILE A 158 3.77 8.02 11.03
N PRO A 159 4.14 9.01 11.84
CA PRO A 159 4.77 10.23 11.35
C PRO A 159 6.11 9.92 10.68
N ALA A 160 6.36 10.50 9.53
CA ALA A 160 7.63 10.48 8.83
C ALA A 160 7.80 11.82 8.13
N LYS A 161 9.02 12.28 7.95
CA LYS A 161 9.32 13.49 7.19
C LYS A 161 10.11 13.08 5.96
N LEU A 162 9.49 13.20 4.79
CA LEU A 162 10.10 12.89 3.51
C LEU A 162 10.51 14.19 2.81
N ALA A 163 11.71 14.20 2.27
CA ALA A 163 12.20 15.33 1.53
C ALA A 163 11.42 15.47 0.20
N LEU A 164 11.04 16.69 -0.15
CA LEU A 164 10.43 16.98 -1.45
C LEU A 164 11.52 17.01 -2.51
N SER A 165 11.17 16.63 -3.73
CA SER A 165 12.05 16.61 -4.91
C SER A 165 13.24 15.63 -4.82
N GLU A 166 13.28 14.80 -3.79
CA GLU A 166 14.28 13.73 -3.65
C GLU A 166 13.64 12.36 -3.96
N TRP A 167 14.44 11.47 -4.56
CA TRP A 167 14.02 10.11 -4.78
C TRP A 167 14.12 9.29 -3.50
N HIS A 168 13.06 8.60 -3.17
CA HIS A 168 12.97 7.64 -2.07
C HIS A 168 12.67 6.25 -2.59
N THR A 169 13.18 5.23 -1.93
CA THR A 169 12.82 3.83 -2.21
C THR A 169 11.81 3.35 -1.17
N LEU A 170 10.59 3.09 -1.61
CA LEU A 170 9.54 2.50 -0.80
C LEU A 170 9.55 0.98 -0.95
N VAL A 171 9.41 0.26 0.14
CA VAL A 171 9.07 -1.16 0.17
C VAL A 171 7.85 -1.35 1.06
N VAL A 172 6.80 -1.96 0.51
CA VAL A 172 5.59 -2.36 1.24
C VAL A 172 5.48 -3.87 1.16
N THR A 173 5.38 -4.53 2.31
CA THR A 173 5.21 -5.99 2.38
C THR A 173 3.92 -6.36 3.06
N THR A 174 3.29 -7.45 2.61
CA THR A 174 2.24 -8.14 3.36
C THR A 174 2.75 -9.53 3.73
N SER A 175 2.66 -9.91 5.01
CA SER A 175 3.04 -11.22 5.52
C SER A 175 2.02 -11.65 6.56
N GLY A 176 1.26 -12.70 6.26
CA GLY A 176 0.13 -13.12 7.09
C GLY A 176 -0.87 -11.98 7.28
N ASP A 177 -1.09 -11.58 8.52
CA ASP A 177 -2.02 -10.50 8.92
C ASP A 177 -1.35 -9.13 9.08
N THR A 178 -0.11 -8.99 8.64
CA THR A 178 0.69 -7.79 8.86
C THR A 178 1.09 -7.12 7.55
N ILE A 179 0.92 -5.81 7.48
CA ILE A 179 1.51 -4.93 6.46
C ILE A 179 2.65 -4.13 7.08
N SER A 180 3.79 -4.06 6.39
CA SER A 180 4.98 -3.33 6.84
C SER A 180 5.47 -2.38 5.77
N VAL A 181 6.06 -1.27 6.19
CA VAL A 181 6.62 -0.24 5.30
C VAL A 181 8.04 0.08 5.71
N SER A 182 8.94 0.09 4.73
CA SER A 182 10.27 0.71 4.85
C SER A 182 10.49 1.74 3.76
N ILE A 183 11.27 2.78 4.08
CA ILE A 183 11.67 3.84 3.16
C ILE A 183 13.18 4.02 3.28
N ASP A 184 13.87 4.02 2.15
CA ASP A 184 15.34 4.16 2.04
C ASP A 184 16.08 3.14 2.91
N GLY A 185 15.57 1.90 2.92
CA GLY A 185 16.14 0.79 3.68
C GLY A 185 15.89 0.85 5.20
N LYS A 186 15.16 1.86 5.69
CA LYS A 186 14.81 1.98 7.12
C LYS A 186 13.36 1.59 7.34
N GLU A 187 13.11 0.73 8.31
CA GLU A 187 11.75 0.40 8.71
C GLU A 187 11.05 1.66 9.26
N VAL A 188 9.90 1.99 8.65
CA VAL A 188 8.98 3.02 9.17
C VAL A 188 8.07 2.40 10.22
N GLY A 189 7.59 1.19 9.96
CA GLY A 189 6.85 0.38 10.91
C GLY A 189 5.88 -0.59 10.25
N SER A 190 5.06 -1.22 11.10
CA SER A 190 4.11 -2.25 10.70
C SER A 190 2.74 -2.06 11.35
N PHE A 191 1.73 -2.71 10.77
CA PHE A 191 0.37 -2.75 11.27
C PHE A 191 -0.22 -4.16 11.07
N THR A 192 -0.79 -4.72 12.12
CA THR A 192 -1.38 -6.07 12.14
C THR A 192 -2.90 -5.96 12.28
N SER A 193 -3.63 -6.61 11.37
CA SER A 193 -5.10 -6.71 11.42
C SER A 193 -5.59 -7.95 10.66
N PRO A 194 -6.62 -8.65 11.15
CA PRO A 194 -7.08 -9.90 10.55
C PRO A 194 -7.48 -9.82 9.08
N GLY A 195 -7.96 -8.67 8.61
CA GLY A 195 -8.37 -8.51 7.22
C GLY A 195 -7.20 -8.56 6.22
N ILE A 196 -5.99 -8.24 6.67
CA ILE A 196 -4.76 -8.29 5.86
C ILE A 196 -4.39 -9.73 5.50
N ALA A 197 -4.72 -10.69 6.38
CA ALA A 197 -4.49 -12.14 6.20
C ALA A 197 -5.41 -12.77 5.14
N HIS A 198 -5.75 -12.03 4.09
CA HIS A 198 -6.53 -12.53 2.97
C HIS A 198 -5.68 -13.44 2.08
N ASP A 199 -6.23 -14.61 1.73
CA ASP A 199 -5.46 -15.67 1.06
C ASP A 199 -5.06 -15.30 -0.37
N THR A 200 -5.78 -14.38 -1.00
CA THR A 200 -5.56 -14.00 -2.40
C THR A 200 -5.50 -12.50 -2.57
N LYS A 201 -4.39 -11.98 -3.07
CA LYS A 201 -4.26 -10.63 -3.60
C LYS A 201 -3.90 -10.75 -5.07
N SER A 202 -4.72 -10.22 -5.97
CA SER A 202 -4.64 -10.44 -7.41
C SER A 202 -4.46 -9.15 -8.20
N LEU A 203 -4.34 -8.02 -7.49
CA LEU A 203 -4.08 -6.71 -8.07
C LEU A 203 -3.28 -5.85 -7.08
N VAL A 204 -2.27 -5.19 -7.61
CA VAL A 204 -1.57 -4.09 -6.93
C VAL A 204 -1.76 -2.81 -7.74
N SER A 205 -2.05 -1.70 -7.07
CA SER A 205 -2.12 -0.39 -7.72
C SER A 205 -1.32 0.68 -7.02
N LEU A 206 -0.79 1.60 -7.83
CA LEU A 206 -0.38 2.94 -7.42
C LEU A 206 -1.57 3.86 -7.62
N THR A 207 -2.02 4.51 -6.56
CA THR A 207 -3.14 5.46 -6.63
C THR A 207 -2.66 6.83 -6.21
N THR A 208 -2.61 7.77 -7.16
CA THR A 208 -2.09 9.11 -6.95
C THR A 208 -3.22 10.09 -6.63
N ASN A 209 -3.18 10.73 -5.46
CA ASN A 209 -4.23 11.65 -4.98
C ASN A 209 -4.06 13.10 -5.41
N ALA A 210 -3.00 13.41 -6.11
CA ALA A 210 -2.75 14.71 -6.71
C ALA A 210 -1.78 14.53 -7.89
N VAL A 211 -1.46 15.60 -8.56
CA VAL A 211 -0.33 15.68 -9.48
C VAL A 211 0.98 15.74 -8.71
N ASP A 212 2.09 15.66 -9.41
CA ASP A 212 3.43 15.90 -8.87
C ASP A 212 4.00 14.75 -8.03
N VAL A 213 3.61 13.51 -8.33
CA VAL A 213 4.30 12.30 -7.85
C VAL A 213 4.87 11.56 -9.05
N GLU A 214 6.15 11.29 -9.00
CA GLU A 214 6.86 10.47 -9.98
C GLU A 214 7.26 9.13 -9.38
N TYR A 215 7.24 8.09 -10.21
CA TYR A 215 7.59 6.72 -9.82
C TYR A 215 8.60 6.14 -10.80
N ASP A 216 9.47 5.28 -10.27
CA ASP A 216 10.49 4.55 -11.03
C ASP A 216 10.77 3.18 -10.36
N ASP A 217 11.40 2.26 -11.09
CA ASP A 217 11.81 0.95 -10.58
C ASP A 217 10.68 0.22 -9.81
N PHE A 218 9.49 0.15 -10.39
CA PHE A 218 8.37 -0.54 -9.78
C PHE A 218 8.50 -2.05 -9.91
N SER A 219 8.27 -2.78 -8.81
CA SER A 219 8.21 -4.24 -8.86
C SER A 219 7.23 -4.82 -7.85
N ILE A 220 6.67 -5.97 -8.19
CA ILE A 220 5.84 -6.83 -7.36
C ILE A 220 6.53 -8.17 -7.25
N SER A 221 6.73 -8.65 -6.04
CA SER A 221 7.32 -9.96 -5.78
C SER A 221 6.48 -10.76 -4.80
N GLY A 222 6.51 -12.09 -4.94
CA GLY A 222 5.89 -13.05 -4.05
C GLY A 222 6.92 -13.91 -3.34
N VAL A 223 6.48 -14.64 -2.32
CA VAL A 223 7.30 -15.66 -1.63
C VAL A 223 7.67 -16.80 -2.59
N ALA A 224 8.68 -17.57 -2.23
CA ALA A 224 8.99 -18.81 -2.94
C ALA A 224 7.77 -19.76 -2.90
N LYS A 225 7.50 -20.46 -4.01
CA LYS A 225 6.45 -21.50 -4.09
C LYS A 225 7.00 -22.83 -3.64
#